data_30f5a9d0d521bbbfe3d40582a5d1194f
#
_entry.id   30f5a9d0d521bbbfe3d40582a5d1194f
#
_cell.length_a   1.000
_cell.length_b   1.000
_cell.length_c   1.000
_cell.angle_alpha   90.00
_cell.angle_beta   90.00
_cell.angle_gamma   90.00
#
_symmetry.space_group_name_H-M   'P 1'
#
loop_
_entity.id
_entity.type
_entity.pdbx_description
1 polymer ?
#
loop_
_entity_poly.entity_id
_entity_poly.type
_entity_poly.pdbx_seq_one_letter_code
_entity_poly.pdbx_strand_id
1 'polypeptide(L)'
;MNNTLIAGVEGKRKRGRPRSMPEVTMEQAAAYGITVPVLNDTGERFLSPNDIGKVMNVSGEAVKQWIYRRKLPAVRLANGYWKVRVADLEGFLKARTEVGRFHVLITDGANSGSKEIVAAAEALNLQPVIAHNYPDALLKALDHFPSLFIICVSPSDPGCWKFAEKIRSNKALRSFPILFIGGESISDDQTDLALTFDAKGLLLRPLSVAVVQNEIDRILKHRI
;
A
#
# COMPACT_ATOMS: atom_id res chain seq x y z
N MET A 1 16.88 -45.24 -47.75
CA MET A 1 18.17 -44.57 -47.44
C MET A 1 18.02 -43.10 -47.75
N ASN A 2 17.87 -42.27 -46.76
CA ASN A 2 18.46 -40.97 -46.68
C ASN A 2 18.01 -40.32 -45.36
N ASN A 3 18.93 -40.35 -44.48
CA ASN A 3 18.90 -39.75 -43.13
C ASN A 3 19.26 -38.28 -43.33
N THR A 4 18.40 -37.34 -42.97
CA THR A 4 18.78 -35.95 -42.85
C THR A 4 18.49 -35.48 -41.43
N LEU A 5 19.57 -35.39 -40.64
CA LEU A 5 19.66 -34.74 -39.37
C LEU A 5 19.41 -33.25 -39.55
N ILE A 6 18.39 -32.73 -38.88
CA ILE A 6 18.22 -31.30 -38.70
C ILE A 6 18.67 -30.96 -37.28
N ALA A 7 19.77 -30.20 -37.20
CA ALA A 7 20.34 -29.69 -35.99
C ALA A 7 19.35 -28.79 -35.26
N GLY A 8 19.21 -29.05 -33.97
CA GLY A 8 18.40 -28.23 -33.09
C GLY A 8 19.05 -26.87 -32.83
N VAL A 9 18.32 -25.82 -33.14
CA VAL A 9 18.63 -24.47 -32.65
C VAL A 9 18.02 -24.36 -31.26
N GLU A 10 18.84 -24.46 -30.26
CA GLU A 10 18.46 -24.10 -28.89
C GLU A 10 18.22 -22.60 -28.78
N GLY A 11 16.98 -22.18 -29.04
CA GLY A 11 16.49 -20.88 -28.71
C GLY A 11 16.32 -20.76 -27.20
N LYS A 12 17.12 -19.94 -26.53
CA LYS A 12 16.91 -19.51 -25.15
C LYS A 12 15.46 -19.10 -24.96
N ARG A 13 14.66 -19.96 -24.31
CA ARG A 13 13.28 -19.64 -23.92
C ARG A 13 13.32 -18.47 -22.97
N LYS A 14 12.94 -17.30 -23.46
CA LYS A 14 12.53 -16.18 -22.58
C LYS A 14 11.48 -16.74 -21.65
N ARG A 15 11.67 -16.58 -20.33
CA ARG A 15 10.70 -16.91 -19.29
C ARG A 15 9.49 -15.98 -19.48
N GLY A 16 8.67 -16.29 -20.46
CA GLY A 16 7.42 -15.62 -20.76
C GLY A 16 6.26 -16.35 -20.07
N ARG A 17 5.29 -15.59 -19.67
CA ARG A 17 3.97 -15.99 -19.18
C ARG A 17 3.42 -17.14 -20.03
N PRO A 18 2.88 -18.25 -19.45
CA PRO A 18 2.22 -19.30 -20.22
C PRO A 18 1.12 -18.70 -21.10
N ARG A 19 1.10 -19.05 -22.37
CA ARG A 19 0.20 -18.46 -23.39
C ARG A 19 -1.26 -18.93 -23.36
N SER A 20 -1.64 -19.74 -22.40
CA SER A 20 -3.01 -20.29 -22.34
C SER A 20 -3.56 -20.26 -20.91
N MET A 21 -4.06 -19.11 -20.52
CA MET A 21 -5.00 -19.04 -19.40
C MET A 21 -6.34 -18.56 -19.95
N PRO A 22 -7.45 -19.27 -19.69
CA PRO A 22 -8.78 -18.82 -20.10
C PRO A 22 -9.11 -17.49 -19.44
N GLU A 23 -9.61 -16.55 -20.23
CA GLU A 23 -10.06 -15.24 -19.77
C GLU A 23 -11.37 -15.36 -19.01
N VAL A 24 -11.48 -14.60 -17.96
CA VAL A 24 -12.66 -14.51 -17.09
C VAL A 24 -13.64 -13.50 -17.63
N THR A 25 -14.94 -13.72 -17.36
CA THR A 25 -16.02 -12.85 -17.83
C THR A 25 -15.85 -11.39 -17.44
N MET A 26 -16.16 -10.51 -18.39
CA MET A 26 -15.96 -9.06 -18.35
C MET A 26 -16.58 -8.33 -17.15
N GLU A 27 -17.65 -8.85 -16.56
CA GLU A 27 -18.38 -8.20 -15.47
C GLU A 27 -17.60 -8.07 -14.16
N GLN A 28 -16.73 -9.02 -13.89
CA GLN A 28 -15.94 -9.01 -12.64
C GLN A 28 -14.55 -8.40 -12.83
N ALA A 29 -14.06 -8.38 -14.06
CA ALA A 29 -12.89 -7.60 -14.42
C ALA A 29 -13.18 -6.09 -14.36
N ALA A 30 -14.41 -5.69 -14.71
CA ALA A 30 -14.85 -4.30 -14.71
C ALA A 30 -14.87 -3.69 -13.31
N ALA A 31 -15.24 -4.44 -12.28
CA ALA A 31 -15.27 -3.97 -10.90
C ALA A 31 -13.87 -3.61 -10.35
N TYR A 32 -12.81 -4.23 -10.91
CA TYR A 32 -11.43 -4.05 -10.45
C TYR A 32 -10.47 -3.63 -11.57
N GLY A 33 -10.96 -3.42 -12.80
CA GLY A 33 -10.14 -3.02 -13.95
C GLY A 33 -9.04 -4.04 -14.33
N ILE A 34 -9.21 -5.34 -14.03
CA ILE A 34 -8.21 -6.39 -14.23
C ILE A 34 -8.83 -7.63 -14.86
N THR A 35 -8.11 -8.23 -15.80
CA THR A 35 -8.45 -9.57 -16.31
C THR A 35 -8.04 -10.63 -15.29
N VAL A 36 -9.00 -11.30 -14.67
CA VAL A 36 -8.78 -12.37 -13.69
C VAL A 36 -8.74 -13.71 -14.37
N PRO A 37 -7.61 -14.42 -14.42
CA PRO A 37 -7.54 -15.75 -15.02
C PRO A 37 -8.23 -16.80 -14.14
N VAL A 38 -8.98 -17.71 -14.76
CA VAL A 38 -9.48 -18.94 -14.12
C VAL A 38 -8.37 -19.97 -14.12
N LEU A 39 -8.10 -20.60 -12.99
CA LEU A 39 -6.99 -21.52 -12.84
C LEU A 39 -7.38 -23.00 -12.86
N ASN A 40 -8.63 -23.38 -12.68
CA ASN A 40 -9.03 -24.78 -12.60
C ASN A 40 -10.42 -25.04 -13.18
N ASP A 41 -10.72 -26.32 -13.46
CA ASP A 41 -12.05 -26.85 -13.81
C ASP A 41 -13.12 -26.59 -12.75
N THR A 42 -12.75 -26.13 -11.56
CA THR A 42 -13.65 -25.81 -10.44
C THR A 42 -14.19 -24.38 -10.49
N GLY A 43 -13.81 -23.55 -11.47
CA GLY A 43 -14.27 -22.17 -11.60
C GLY A 43 -13.68 -21.18 -10.57
N GLU A 44 -12.70 -21.60 -9.78
CA GLU A 44 -12.02 -20.71 -8.82
C GLU A 44 -11.17 -19.67 -9.55
N ARG A 45 -11.22 -18.44 -9.06
CA ARG A 45 -10.53 -17.29 -9.63
C ARG A 45 -9.38 -16.87 -8.75
N PHE A 46 -8.26 -16.55 -9.38
CA PHE A 46 -7.05 -16.20 -8.69
C PHE A 46 -6.42 -14.91 -9.23
N LEU A 47 -5.96 -14.07 -8.34
CA LEU A 47 -5.22 -12.83 -8.62
C LEU A 47 -3.74 -12.98 -8.28
N SER A 48 -2.89 -12.30 -9.04
CA SER A 48 -1.50 -12.15 -8.63
C SER A 48 -1.36 -11.02 -7.59
N PRO A 49 -0.28 -11.02 -6.77
CA PRO A 49 -0.02 -9.90 -5.87
C PRO A 49 0.05 -8.54 -6.57
N ASN A 50 0.53 -8.50 -7.81
CA ASN A 50 0.59 -7.26 -8.59
C ASN A 50 -0.81 -6.79 -9.04
N ASP A 51 -1.69 -7.72 -9.40
CA ASP A 51 -3.06 -7.37 -9.80
C ASP A 51 -3.84 -6.86 -8.57
N ILE A 52 -3.70 -7.54 -7.43
CA ILE A 52 -4.28 -7.06 -6.15
C ILE A 52 -3.72 -5.68 -5.80
N GLY A 53 -2.42 -5.47 -5.98
CA GLY A 53 -1.78 -4.18 -5.75
C GLY A 53 -2.41 -3.06 -6.57
N LYS A 54 -2.75 -3.31 -7.84
CA LYS A 54 -3.46 -2.34 -8.69
C LYS A 54 -4.85 -2.02 -8.15
N VAL A 55 -5.63 -3.05 -7.78
CA VAL A 55 -6.97 -2.88 -7.20
C VAL A 55 -6.94 -2.04 -5.93
N MET A 56 -6.01 -2.35 -5.05
CA MET A 56 -5.92 -1.71 -3.73
C MET A 56 -5.05 -0.45 -3.74
N ASN A 57 -4.57 -0.03 -4.90
CA ASN A 57 -3.63 1.08 -5.08
C ASN A 57 -2.41 0.99 -4.13
N VAL A 58 -1.83 -0.21 -4.04
CA VAL A 58 -0.61 -0.49 -3.28
C VAL A 58 0.40 -1.23 -4.16
N SER A 59 1.64 -1.33 -3.73
CA SER A 59 2.63 -2.13 -4.46
C SER A 59 2.33 -3.64 -4.34
N GLY A 60 2.64 -4.41 -5.39
CA GLY A 60 2.55 -5.88 -5.33
C GLY A 60 3.44 -6.47 -4.23
N GLU A 61 4.50 -5.75 -3.83
CA GLU A 61 5.37 -6.14 -2.71
C GLU A 61 4.67 -5.97 -1.36
N ALA A 62 3.84 -4.93 -1.19
CA ALA A 62 2.99 -4.79 -0.01
C ALA A 62 2.03 -5.99 0.13
N VAL A 63 1.43 -6.42 -0.98
CA VAL A 63 0.56 -7.60 -1.00
C VAL A 63 1.33 -8.86 -0.63
N LYS A 64 2.55 -9.04 -1.13
CA LYS A 64 3.40 -10.17 -0.71
C LYS A 64 3.73 -10.15 0.77
N GLN A 65 3.93 -8.98 1.36
CA GLN A 65 4.14 -8.88 2.81
C GLN A 65 2.91 -9.35 3.59
N TRP A 66 1.68 -9.06 3.13
CA TRP A 66 0.48 -9.62 3.76
C TRP A 66 0.42 -11.15 3.68
N ILE A 67 0.87 -11.72 2.55
CA ILE A 67 0.96 -13.18 2.36
C ILE A 67 2.00 -13.77 3.30
N TYR A 68 3.23 -13.25 3.33
CA TYR A 68 4.31 -13.73 4.19
C TYR A 68 3.98 -13.65 5.68
N ARG A 69 3.23 -12.63 6.07
CA ARG A 69 2.74 -12.44 7.44
C ARG A 69 1.45 -13.22 7.74
N ARG A 70 1.02 -14.08 6.81
CA ARG A 70 -0.21 -14.90 6.92
C ARG A 70 -1.48 -14.10 7.16
N LYS A 71 -1.49 -12.81 6.81
CA LYS A 71 -2.67 -11.94 6.88
C LYS A 71 -3.60 -12.13 5.70
N LEU A 72 -3.06 -12.48 4.52
CA LEU A 72 -3.80 -12.78 3.29
C LEU A 72 -3.48 -14.21 2.87
N PRO A 73 -4.47 -15.13 2.88
CA PRO A 73 -4.28 -16.49 2.40
C PRO A 73 -3.87 -16.50 0.93
N ALA A 74 -2.92 -17.35 0.57
CA ALA A 74 -2.45 -17.46 -0.79
C ALA A 74 -1.92 -18.86 -1.08
N VAL A 75 -1.97 -19.25 -2.33
CA VAL A 75 -1.41 -20.50 -2.84
C VAL A 75 -0.12 -20.20 -3.59
N ARG A 76 0.93 -20.99 -3.35
CA ARG A 76 2.17 -20.92 -4.10
C ARG A 76 2.14 -21.97 -5.21
N LEU A 77 2.22 -21.53 -6.45
CA LEU A 77 2.26 -22.42 -7.60
C LEU A 77 3.61 -23.12 -7.72
N ALA A 78 3.67 -24.24 -8.45
CA ALA A 78 4.89 -25.02 -8.70
C ALA A 78 6.01 -24.17 -9.35
N ASN A 79 5.66 -23.13 -10.11
CA ASN A 79 6.60 -22.18 -10.70
C ASN A 79 7.08 -21.09 -9.71
N GLY A 80 6.71 -21.21 -8.42
CA GLY A 80 7.11 -20.30 -7.35
C GLY A 80 6.30 -19.01 -7.21
N TYR A 81 5.31 -18.75 -8.09
CA TYR A 81 4.47 -17.56 -8.02
C TYR A 81 3.35 -17.70 -6.99
N TRP A 82 3.08 -16.59 -6.28
CA TRP A 82 1.94 -16.50 -5.38
C TRP A 82 0.66 -16.19 -6.14
N LYS A 83 -0.43 -16.84 -5.74
CA LYS A 83 -1.78 -16.59 -6.19
C LYS A 83 -2.72 -16.53 -5.00
N VAL A 84 -3.65 -15.58 -5.04
CA VAL A 84 -4.68 -15.36 -4.01
C VAL A 84 -6.03 -15.64 -4.64
N ARG A 85 -6.86 -16.45 -3.99
CA ARG A 85 -8.24 -16.64 -4.43
C ARG A 85 -9.02 -15.35 -4.28
N VAL A 86 -9.92 -15.05 -5.20
CA VAL A 86 -10.78 -13.87 -5.10
C VAL A 86 -11.60 -13.90 -3.80
N ALA A 87 -12.14 -15.05 -3.42
CA ALA A 87 -12.88 -15.20 -2.16
C ALA A 87 -12.02 -14.92 -0.90
N ASP A 88 -10.74 -15.31 -0.91
CA ASP A 88 -9.81 -15.00 0.19
C ASP A 88 -9.50 -13.51 0.25
N LEU A 89 -9.38 -12.85 -0.92
CA LEU A 89 -9.21 -11.40 -1.00
C LEU A 89 -10.47 -10.67 -0.50
N GLU A 90 -11.66 -11.09 -0.92
CA GLU A 90 -12.93 -10.54 -0.47
C GLU A 90 -13.07 -10.69 1.06
N GLY A 91 -12.78 -11.88 1.60
CA GLY A 91 -12.75 -12.11 3.04
C GLY A 91 -11.76 -11.20 3.78
N PHE A 92 -10.56 -11.02 3.21
CA PHE A 92 -9.54 -10.12 3.75
C PHE A 92 -9.99 -8.66 3.73
N LEU A 93 -10.60 -8.22 2.61
CA LEU A 93 -11.14 -6.86 2.49
C LEU A 93 -12.31 -6.65 3.45
N LYS A 94 -13.22 -7.63 3.53
CA LYS A 94 -14.36 -7.60 4.44
C LYS A 94 -13.90 -7.58 5.90
N ALA A 95 -12.95 -8.41 6.28
CA ALA A 95 -12.35 -8.37 7.60
C ALA A 95 -11.70 -7.00 7.92
N ARG A 96 -11.06 -6.36 6.95
CA ARG A 96 -10.53 -4.99 7.10
C ARG A 96 -11.62 -3.93 7.19
N THR A 97 -12.77 -4.16 6.56
CA THR A 97 -13.95 -3.27 6.64
C THR A 97 -14.82 -3.57 7.86
N GLU A 98 -14.94 -4.83 8.28
CA GLU A 98 -15.75 -5.25 9.46
C GLU A 98 -15.00 -5.07 10.78
N VAL A 99 -13.68 -5.26 10.83
CA VAL A 99 -12.81 -4.76 11.92
C VAL A 99 -12.69 -3.24 11.84
N GLY A 100 -13.24 -2.69 10.77
CA GLY A 100 -13.84 -1.36 10.65
C GLY A 100 -12.90 -0.22 10.55
N ARG A 101 -11.56 -0.36 10.38
CA ARG A 101 -10.79 0.89 10.35
C ARG A 101 -9.52 0.74 9.52
N PHE A 102 -9.45 1.49 8.43
CA PHE A 102 -8.17 1.77 7.80
C PHE A 102 -7.25 2.45 8.82
N HIS A 103 -6.03 1.94 8.94
CA HIS A 103 -5.08 2.50 9.88
C HIS A 103 -4.48 3.79 9.32
N VAL A 104 -4.34 4.79 10.15
CA VAL A 104 -3.54 5.99 9.89
C VAL A 104 -2.38 5.99 10.87
N LEU A 105 -1.16 5.94 10.36
CA LEU A 105 0.01 5.96 11.22
C LEU A 105 0.46 7.40 11.43
N ILE A 106 0.48 7.81 12.69
CA ILE A 106 0.83 9.16 13.13
C ILE A 106 2.17 9.08 13.85
N THR A 107 3.18 9.79 13.33
CA THR A 107 4.42 9.97 14.06
C THR A 107 4.31 11.20 14.93
N ASP A 108 4.26 11.01 16.23
CA ASP A 108 4.26 12.09 17.21
C ASP A 108 5.61 12.06 17.95
N GLY A 109 6.58 12.77 17.40
CA GLY A 109 7.85 13.01 18.06
C GLY A 109 7.66 14.04 19.19
N ALA A 110 7.66 13.59 20.43
CA ALA A 110 7.67 14.40 21.64
C ALA A 110 6.61 15.54 21.70
N ASN A 111 5.40 15.20 22.12
CA ASN A 111 4.42 16.11 22.74
C ASN A 111 3.73 17.18 21.88
N SER A 112 3.56 17.03 20.63
CA SER A 112 3.03 18.10 19.80
C SER A 112 1.61 17.87 19.25
N GLY A 113 0.60 17.72 20.16
CA GLY A 113 -0.79 17.94 19.76
C GLY A 113 -1.30 16.97 18.70
N SER A 114 -1.14 15.68 18.93
CA SER A 114 -1.77 14.65 18.09
C SER A 114 -3.28 14.51 18.35
N LYS A 115 -3.82 15.22 19.33
CA LYS A 115 -5.24 15.11 19.72
C LYS A 115 -6.18 15.46 18.59
N GLU A 116 -5.94 16.55 17.88
CA GLU A 116 -6.74 17.00 16.74
C GLU A 116 -6.63 16.01 15.57
N ILE A 117 -5.43 15.46 15.38
CA ILE A 117 -5.16 14.48 14.32
C ILE A 117 -5.87 13.16 14.64
N VAL A 118 -5.78 12.69 15.88
CA VAL A 118 -6.46 11.48 16.35
C VAL A 118 -7.97 11.65 16.23
N ALA A 119 -8.53 12.76 16.75
CA ALA A 119 -9.96 13.05 16.67
C ALA A 119 -10.46 13.13 15.21
N ALA A 120 -9.68 13.73 14.32
CA ALA A 120 -10.01 13.80 12.89
C ALA A 120 -10.01 12.40 12.23
N ALA A 121 -9.04 11.56 12.56
CA ALA A 121 -8.98 10.18 12.07
C ALA A 121 -10.18 9.34 12.57
N GLU A 122 -10.49 9.43 13.86
CA GLU A 122 -11.62 8.74 14.47
C GLU A 122 -12.97 9.19 13.90
N ALA A 123 -13.13 10.49 13.65
CA ALA A 123 -14.34 11.02 13.01
C ALA A 123 -14.56 10.49 11.59
N LEU A 124 -13.49 10.09 10.89
CA LEU A 124 -13.53 9.41 9.60
C LEU A 124 -13.60 7.87 9.73
N ASN A 125 -13.85 7.36 10.93
CA ASN A 125 -13.85 5.92 11.21
C ASN A 125 -12.53 5.22 10.86
N LEU A 126 -11.40 5.95 10.95
CA LEU A 126 -10.05 5.43 10.79
C LEU A 126 -9.48 5.04 12.16
N GLN A 127 -8.56 4.08 12.17
CA GLN A 127 -7.86 3.69 13.40
C GLN A 127 -6.50 4.37 13.47
N PRO A 128 -6.29 5.33 14.40
CA PRO A 128 -5.00 5.94 14.58
C PRO A 128 -4.01 4.96 15.22
N VAL A 129 -2.83 4.88 14.66
CA VAL A 129 -1.68 4.14 15.19
C VAL A 129 -0.59 5.15 15.48
N ILE A 130 -0.38 5.45 16.76
CA ILE A 130 0.60 6.44 17.18
C ILE A 130 1.96 5.78 17.32
N ALA A 131 3.00 6.39 16.74
CA ALA A 131 4.38 6.00 16.90
C ALA A 131 5.18 7.14 17.53
N HIS A 132 5.91 6.83 18.58
CA HIS A 132 6.64 7.83 19.38
C HIS A 132 8.06 8.11 18.87
N ASN A 133 8.54 7.25 17.97
CA ASN A 133 9.83 7.42 17.30
C ASN A 133 9.81 6.72 15.93
N TYR A 134 10.76 7.05 15.06
CA TYR A 134 10.78 6.54 13.69
C TYR A 134 11.07 5.05 13.55
N PRO A 135 11.93 4.41 14.39
CA PRO A 135 12.04 2.95 14.42
C PRO A 135 10.73 2.24 14.75
N ASP A 136 10.00 2.71 15.76
CA ASP A 136 8.67 2.21 16.13
C ASP A 136 7.66 2.45 14.99
N ALA A 137 7.70 3.62 14.37
CA ALA A 137 6.87 3.95 13.22
C ALA A 137 7.09 2.98 12.04
N LEU A 138 8.33 2.63 11.75
CA LEU A 138 8.65 1.70 10.67
C LEU A 138 8.13 0.27 10.97
N LEU A 139 8.29 -0.19 12.20
CA LEU A 139 7.74 -1.49 12.62
C LEU A 139 6.22 -1.51 12.51
N LYS A 140 5.55 -0.50 13.05
CA LYS A 140 4.09 -0.34 12.98
C LYS A 140 3.60 -0.21 11.54
N ALA A 141 4.33 0.51 10.68
CA ALA A 141 4.01 0.61 9.26
C ALA A 141 4.01 -0.75 8.57
N LEU A 142 5.01 -1.58 8.86
CA LEU A 142 5.10 -2.92 8.30
C LEU A 142 4.08 -3.90 8.91
N ASP A 143 3.60 -3.65 10.12
CA ASP A 143 2.59 -4.48 10.77
C ASP A 143 1.17 -4.12 10.36
N HIS A 144 0.86 -2.85 10.32
CA HIS A 144 -0.50 -2.37 10.08
C HIS A 144 -0.77 -2.03 8.61
N PHE A 145 0.28 -1.74 7.80
CA PHE A 145 0.14 -1.25 6.43
C PHE A 145 -0.88 -0.11 6.36
N PRO A 146 -0.57 1.05 6.98
CA PRO A 146 -1.52 2.13 7.12
C PRO A 146 -1.93 2.67 5.75
N SER A 147 -3.16 3.16 5.65
CA SER A 147 -3.67 3.80 4.43
C SER A 147 -3.08 5.18 4.20
N LEU A 148 -2.58 5.82 5.27
CA LEU A 148 -1.98 7.15 5.26
C LEU A 148 -0.91 7.23 6.35
N PHE A 149 0.21 7.84 6.02
CA PHE A 149 1.21 8.31 6.98
C PHE A 149 0.99 9.79 7.29
N ILE A 150 0.86 10.13 8.56
CA ILE A 150 0.88 11.51 9.03
C ILE A 150 2.18 11.70 9.79
N ILE A 151 3.06 12.52 9.24
CA ILE A 151 4.40 12.75 9.78
C ILE A 151 4.47 14.15 10.36
N CYS A 152 4.57 14.24 11.69
CA CYS A 152 4.78 15.50 12.35
C CYS A 152 6.25 15.94 12.19
N VAL A 153 6.43 17.13 11.64
CA VAL A 153 7.74 17.74 11.41
C VAL A 153 8.09 18.58 12.63
N SER A 154 9.25 18.31 13.23
CA SER A 154 9.83 19.16 14.27
C SER A 154 11.07 19.84 13.72
N PRO A 155 11.23 21.17 13.90
CA PRO A 155 12.44 21.87 13.49
C PRO A 155 13.72 21.34 14.16
N SER A 156 13.59 20.78 15.35
CA SER A 156 14.70 20.24 16.14
C SER A 156 15.02 18.76 15.84
N ASP A 157 14.15 18.06 15.07
CA ASP A 157 14.32 16.64 14.81
C ASP A 157 14.30 16.34 13.29
N PRO A 158 15.47 16.17 12.66
CA PRO A 158 15.57 15.80 11.24
C PRO A 158 15.16 14.36 10.96
N GLY A 159 14.82 13.58 11.97
CA GLY A 159 14.45 12.17 11.83
C GLY A 159 13.17 11.96 11.02
N CYS A 160 12.26 12.96 11.02
CA CYS A 160 11.03 12.92 10.21
C CYS A 160 11.33 12.72 8.70
N TRP A 161 12.33 13.43 8.19
CA TRP A 161 12.74 13.34 6.79
C TRP A 161 13.41 12.00 6.48
N LYS A 162 14.26 11.51 7.39
CA LYS A 162 14.85 10.15 7.28
C LYS A 162 13.78 9.06 7.28
N PHE A 163 12.71 9.25 8.05
CA PHE A 163 11.59 8.31 8.04
C PHE A 163 10.84 8.35 6.70
N ALA A 164 10.55 9.54 6.18
CA ALA A 164 9.93 9.71 4.86
C ALA A 164 10.80 9.06 3.75
N GLU A 165 12.11 9.26 3.78
CA GLU A 165 13.06 8.59 2.89
C GLU A 165 12.97 7.07 3.00
N LYS A 166 12.91 6.52 4.22
CA LYS A 166 12.76 5.08 4.44
C LYS A 166 11.42 4.54 3.90
N ILE A 167 10.33 5.29 4.03
CA ILE A 167 9.05 4.94 3.43
C ILE A 167 9.20 4.88 1.90
N ARG A 168 9.77 5.90 1.26
CA ARG A 168 9.90 5.97 -0.21
C ARG A 168 10.88 4.95 -0.78
N SER A 169 11.94 4.62 -0.05
CA SER A 169 12.90 3.57 -0.45
C SER A 169 12.36 2.15 -0.24
N ASN A 170 11.36 1.96 0.63
CA ASN A 170 10.79 0.66 0.90
C ASN A 170 9.74 0.27 -0.15
N LYS A 171 9.99 -0.82 -0.89
CA LYS A 171 9.11 -1.31 -1.96
C LYS A 171 7.66 -1.60 -1.50
N ALA A 172 7.46 -1.97 -0.24
CA ALA A 172 6.14 -2.25 0.31
C ALA A 172 5.40 -0.99 0.76
N LEU A 173 6.10 0.08 1.14
CA LEU A 173 5.52 1.28 1.75
C LEU A 173 5.48 2.48 0.80
N ARG A 174 6.31 2.52 -0.24
CA ARG A 174 6.50 3.70 -1.09
C ARG A 174 5.25 4.23 -1.80
N SER A 175 4.24 3.38 -1.98
CA SER A 175 2.97 3.76 -2.65
C SER A 175 1.94 4.36 -1.70
N PHE A 176 2.19 4.34 -0.39
CA PHE A 176 1.27 4.93 0.56
C PHE A 176 1.44 6.45 0.63
N PRO A 177 0.34 7.22 0.72
CA PRO A 177 0.39 8.68 0.80
C PRO A 177 1.02 9.13 2.11
N ILE A 178 1.67 10.30 2.06
CA ILE A 178 2.24 11.00 3.20
C ILE A 178 1.57 12.37 3.30
N LEU A 179 1.11 12.71 4.50
CA LEU A 179 0.69 14.04 4.92
C LEU A 179 1.70 14.54 5.96
N PHE A 180 2.31 15.68 5.73
CA PHE A 180 3.16 16.33 6.73
C PHE A 180 2.37 17.32 7.58
N ILE A 181 2.73 17.39 8.85
CA ILE A 181 2.23 18.39 9.80
C ILE A 181 3.42 19.20 10.29
N GLY A 182 3.50 20.44 9.87
CA GLY A 182 4.53 21.38 10.32
C GLY A 182 4.20 22.08 11.63
N GLY A 183 5.15 22.91 12.12
CA GLY A 183 4.93 23.87 13.19
C GLY A 183 4.06 25.05 12.76
N GLU A 184 4.15 26.19 13.46
CA GLU A 184 3.46 27.44 13.10
C GLU A 184 4.00 28.03 11.78
N SER A 185 5.25 27.72 11.46
CA SER A 185 5.90 28.05 10.21
C SER A 185 6.74 26.89 9.71
N ILE A 186 7.02 26.87 8.42
CA ILE A 186 7.89 25.92 7.77
C ILE A 186 8.81 26.69 6.82
N SER A 187 10.06 26.29 6.69
CA SER A 187 10.98 26.90 5.74
C SER A 187 10.74 26.40 4.30
N ASP A 188 11.22 27.19 3.35
CA ASP A 188 11.15 26.79 1.94
C ASP A 188 11.87 25.44 1.70
N ASP A 189 13.03 25.24 2.34
CA ASP A 189 13.78 23.98 2.26
C ASP A 189 12.95 22.78 2.77
N GLN A 190 12.17 22.96 3.83
CA GLN A 190 11.30 21.91 4.38
C GLN A 190 10.10 21.64 3.45
N THR A 191 9.60 22.69 2.82
CA THR A 191 8.54 22.55 1.79
C THR A 191 9.05 21.78 0.59
N ASP A 192 10.25 22.09 0.10
CA ASP A 192 10.89 21.39 -0.99
C ASP A 192 11.18 19.92 -0.65
N LEU A 193 11.60 19.65 0.58
CA LEU A 193 11.76 18.28 1.07
C LEU A 193 10.42 17.53 1.07
N ALA A 194 9.34 18.15 1.52
CA ALA A 194 8.02 17.51 1.49
C ALA A 194 7.59 17.15 0.06
N LEU A 195 7.84 18.04 -0.90
CA LEU A 195 7.58 17.78 -2.32
C LEU A 195 8.46 16.65 -2.87
N THR A 196 9.74 16.63 -2.50
CA THR A 196 10.69 15.56 -2.89
C THR A 196 10.19 14.18 -2.46
N PHE A 197 9.52 14.08 -1.32
CA PHE A 197 8.91 12.83 -0.84
C PHE A 197 7.49 12.59 -1.36
N ASP A 198 7.04 13.27 -2.41
CA ASP A 198 5.70 13.12 -2.98
C ASP A 198 4.62 13.23 -1.89
N ALA A 199 4.73 14.26 -1.05
CA ALA A 199 3.73 14.55 -0.05
C ALA A 199 2.39 14.88 -0.71
N LYS A 200 1.31 14.34 -0.17
CA LYS A 200 -0.05 14.62 -0.67
C LYS A 200 -0.68 15.83 0.00
N GLY A 201 -0.04 16.32 1.05
CA GLY A 201 -0.41 17.54 1.74
C GLY A 201 0.63 17.95 2.78
N LEU A 202 0.55 19.20 3.16
CA LEU A 202 1.31 19.81 4.23
C LEU A 202 0.39 20.76 4.98
N LEU A 203 0.16 20.50 6.26
CA LEU A 203 -0.64 21.35 7.14
C LEU A 203 0.27 22.03 8.16
N LEU A 204 -0.06 23.26 8.52
CA LEU A 204 0.64 24.01 9.53
C LEU A 204 -0.22 24.16 10.80
N ARG A 205 0.41 24.26 11.94
CA ARG A 205 -0.26 24.55 13.22
C ARG A 205 -0.62 26.03 13.30
N PRO A 206 -1.67 26.39 14.05
CA PRO A 206 -2.55 25.52 14.83
C PRO A 206 -3.51 24.72 13.99
N LEU A 207 -3.76 23.47 14.36
CA LEU A 207 -4.68 22.57 13.66
C LEU A 207 -6.08 22.64 14.27
N SER A 208 -7.10 22.54 13.41
CA SER A 208 -8.45 22.19 13.83
C SER A 208 -8.81 20.78 13.33
N VAL A 209 -9.65 20.09 14.07
CA VAL A 209 -10.14 18.76 13.69
C VAL A 209 -10.72 18.77 12.27
N ALA A 210 -11.51 19.80 11.94
CA ALA A 210 -12.16 19.92 10.63
C ALA A 210 -11.15 20.07 9.48
N VAL A 211 -10.08 20.85 9.66
CA VAL A 211 -9.05 21.03 8.64
C VAL A 211 -8.31 19.72 8.39
N VAL A 212 -7.90 19.03 9.45
CA VAL A 212 -7.21 17.73 9.35
C VAL A 212 -8.13 16.67 8.75
N GLN A 213 -9.39 16.63 9.16
CA GLN A 213 -10.40 15.70 8.64
C GLN A 213 -10.60 15.88 7.13
N ASN A 214 -10.79 17.13 6.68
CA ASN A 214 -10.97 17.42 5.26
C ASN A 214 -9.75 17.00 4.43
N GLU A 215 -8.55 17.22 4.95
CA GLU A 215 -7.33 16.87 4.23
C GLU A 215 -7.11 15.35 4.18
N ILE A 216 -7.35 14.64 5.26
CA ILE A 216 -7.32 13.16 5.28
C ILE A 216 -8.33 12.60 4.27
N ASP A 217 -9.56 13.09 4.30
CA ASP A 217 -10.64 12.65 3.41
C ASP A 217 -10.28 12.94 1.93
N ARG A 218 -9.75 14.12 1.63
CA ARG A 218 -9.26 14.47 0.29
C ARG A 218 -8.19 13.50 -0.21
N ILE A 219 -7.19 13.20 0.63
CA ILE A 219 -6.08 12.32 0.26
C ILE A 219 -6.57 10.89 0.03
N LEU A 220 -7.49 10.41 0.86
CA LEU A 220 -7.98 9.03 0.77
C LEU A 220 -9.01 8.85 -0.36
N LYS A 221 -9.85 9.84 -0.67
CA LYS A 221 -10.80 9.79 -1.79
C LYS A 221 -10.11 9.75 -3.16
N HIS A 222 -9.01 10.46 -3.33
CA HIS A 222 -8.24 10.41 -4.57
C HIS A 222 -7.48 9.09 -4.79
N ARG A 223 -7.68 8.13 -3.89
CA ARG A 223 -7.06 6.80 -3.94
C ARG A 223 -8.01 5.71 -4.47
N ILE A 224 -9.28 6.03 -4.56
CA ILE A 224 -10.35 5.19 -5.12
C ILE A 224 -10.61 5.67 -6.55
#